data_bc4b5694fec01378161655ec25a8fd5c
#
_entry.id   bc4b5694fec01378161655ec25a8fd5c
#
_cell.length_a   1.000
_cell.length_b   1.000
_cell.length_c   1.000
_cell.angle_alpha   90.00
_cell.angle_beta   90.00
_cell.angle_gamma   90.00
#
_symmetry.space_group_name_H-M   'P 1'
#
loop_
_entity.id
_entity.type
_entity.pdbx_description
1 polymer ?
#
loop_
_entity_poly.entity_id
_entity_poly.type
_entity_poly.pdbx_seq_one_letter_code
_entity_poly.pdbx_strand_id
1 'polypeptide(L)'
;MRIIAVKHDYPERAGFIINRPFGRSDYTFLHFEEKMTVELDGQTIITEPNACILFSPKTPQFFYSKNLDITHNWMHFTPDTADLISKYEIPENRIIYLKDSKFISRLFYKMEIEFNSDNIYKEELLNSYFNEFLIRFSRNFHSQKAPITITAGEMAHFQNVRKTALSTPEKNWSIEELANLVNLSPSRFHAVYKAVFGISPLKDIIENRIQTAKNMLIATDFSVTEISERLGYQNTNHFIRQFKSIQKQTPLSYRKNHS
;
A
#
# COMPACT_ATOMS: atom_id res chain seq x y z
N MET A 1 -24.80 -13.86 -15.12
CA MET A 1 -23.33 -13.90 -14.91
C MET A 1 -22.93 -15.27 -14.44
N ARG A 2 -21.79 -15.80 -14.93
CA ARG A 2 -21.28 -17.11 -14.49
C ARG A 2 -19.75 -17.03 -14.31
N ILE A 3 -19.27 -17.47 -13.15
CA ILE A 3 -17.84 -17.76 -12.95
C ILE A 3 -17.53 -19.06 -13.69
N ILE A 4 -16.54 -19.03 -14.57
CA ILE A 4 -16.12 -20.17 -15.38
C ILE A 4 -15.03 -20.98 -14.65
N ALA A 5 -14.15 -20.27 -13.95
CA ALA A 5 -13.11 -20.85 -13.11
C ALA A 5 -12.60 -19.80 -12.12
N VAL A 6 -12.18 -20.23 -10.95
CA VAL A 6 -11.58 -19.39 -9.92
C VAL A 6 -10.52 -20.17 -9.16
N LYS A 7 -9.41 -19.50 -8.87
CA LYS A 7 -8.31 -20.04 -8.06
C LYS A 7 -7.80 -19.01 -7.08
N HIS A 8 -7.57 -19.46 -5.88
CA HIS A 8 -6.99 -18.72 -4.76
C HIS A 8 -5.56 -19.20 -4.52
N ASP A 9 -4.63 -18.24 -4.30
CA ASP A 9 -3.23 -18.48 -3.99
C ASP A 9 -2.59 -19.62 -4.83
N TYR A 10 -2.87 -19.59 -6.13
CA TYR A 10 -2.44 -20.64 -7.03
C TYR A 10 -0.94 -20.51 -7.31
N PRO A 11 -0.14 -21.55 -6.96
CA PRO A 11 1.31 -21.49 -7.11
C PRO A 11 1.74 -21.81 -8.54
N GLU A 12 2.70 -21.07 -9.04
CA GLU A 12 3.39 -21.34 -10.30
C GLU A 12 4.90 -21.32 -10.07
N ARG A 13 5.61 -22.23 -10.73
CA ARG A 13 7.07 -22.31 -10.61
C ARG A 13 7.76 -21.30 -11.50
N ALA A 14 9.02 -21.00 -11.18
CA ALA A 14 9.92 -20.22 -12.03
C ALA A 14 9.93 -20.81 -13.47
N GLY A 15 9.88 -19.92 -14.47
CA GLY A 15 9.69 -20.30 -15.86
C GLY A 15 8.23 -20.38 -16.31
N PHE A 16 7.27 -20.09 -15.41
CA PHE A 16 5.87 -19.98 -15.78
C PHE A 16 5.66 -18.92 -16.86
N ILE A 17 4.85 -19.26 -17.87
CA ILE A 17 4.51 -18.37 -18.97
C ILE A 17 3.09 -18.61 -19.47
N ILE A 18 2.35 -17.53 -19.64
CA ILE A 18 1.09 -17.50 -20.38
C ILE A 18 1.30 -16.67 -21.65
N ASN A 19 1.03 -17.29 -22.80
CA ASN A 19 1.03 -16.63 -24.10
C ASN A 19 -0.28 -16.94 -24.82
N ARG A 20 -1.18 -15.99 -24.87
CA ARG A 20 -2.49 -16.09 -25.52
C ARG A 20 -2.65 -14.92 -26.49
N PRO A 21 -2.08 -15.01 -27.71
CA PRO A 21 -2.02 -13.88 -28.64
C PRO A 21 -3.39 -13.40 -29.13
N PHE A 22 -4.42 -14.26 -29.04
CA PHE A 22 -5.81 -13.90 -29.40
C PHE A 22 -6.70 -13.70 -28.18
N GLY A 23 -6.11 -13.68 -26.97
CA GLY A 23 -6.85 -13.60 -25.72
C GLY A 23 -7.74 -14.82 -25.46
N ARG A 24 -8.76 -14.62 -24.64
CA ARG A 24 -9.81 -15.57 -24.32
C ARG A 24 -11.17 -15.02 -24.75
N SER A 25 -12.18 -15.87 -24.83
CA SER A 25 -13.58 -15.46 -25.10
C SER A 25 -14.30 -14.90 -23.86
N ASP A 26 -13.67 -14.99 -22.69
CA ASP A 26 -14.18 -14.58 -21.39
C ASP A 26 -13.28 -13.49 -20.76
N TYR A 27 -13.78 -12.85 -19.70
CA TYR A 27 -12.96 -11.97 -18.85
C TYR A 27 -11.96 -12.79 -18.06
N THR A 28 -10.74 -12.25 -17.90
CA THR A 28 -9.70 -12.82 -17.04
C THR A 28 -9.26 -11.78 -16.03
N PHE A 29 -9.53 -12.02 -14.75
CA PHE A 29 -8.96 -11.24 -13.67
C PHE A 29 -7.75 -11.95 -13.08
N LEU A 30 -6.69 -11.18 -12.82
CA LEU A 30 -5.43 -11.62 -12.21
C LEU A 30 -5.07 -10.69 -11.05
N HIS A 31 -4.59 -11.28 -9.96
CA HIS A 31 -3.94 -10.57 -8.86
C HIS A 31 -2.63 -11.29 -8.55
N PHE A 32 -1.51 -10.64 -8.81
CA PHE A 32 -0.16 -11.18 -8.59
C PHE A 32 0.34 -10.76 -7.22
N GLU A 33 0.67 -11.70 -6.36
CA GLU A 33 1.23 -11.40 -5.03
C GLU A 33 2.70 -11.00 -5.11
N GLU A 34 3.44 -11.52 -6.10
CA GLU A 34 4.84 -11.18 -6.39
C GLU A 34 4.94 -10.34 -7.67
N LYS A 35 6.21 -9.99 -8.00
CA LYS A 35 6.52 -9.31 -9.26
C LYS A 35 6.28 -10.22 -10.46
N MET A 36 5.63 -9.67 -11.47
CA MET A 36 5.34 -10.35 -12.73
C MET A 36 5.82 -9.51 -13.91
N THR A 37 6.29 -10.16 -14.96
CA THR A 37 6.50 -9.47 -16.24
C THR A 37 5.24 -9.63 -17.09
N VAL A 38 4.70 -8.51 -17.57
CA VAL A 38 3.47 -8.45 -18.35
C VAL A 38 3.73 -7.63 -19.61
N GLU A 39 3.22 -8.08 -20.75
CA GLU A 39 3.21 -7.28 -21.98
C GLU A 39 1.81 -6.68 -22.17
N LEU A 40 1.76 -5.37 -22.28
CA LEU A 40 0.55 -4.58 -22.53
C LEU A 40 0.86 -3.52 -23.59
N ASP A 41 0.04 -3.44 -24.63
CA ASP A 41 0.15 -2.45 -25.70
C ASP A 41 1.56 -2.39 -26.34
N GLY A 42 2.20 -3.56 -26.47
CA GLY A 42 3.54 -3.69 -27.04
C GLY A 42 4.68 -3.26 -26.10
N GLN A 43 4.38 -2.99 -24.83
CA GLN A 43 5.36 -2.66 -23.81
C GLN A 43 5.52 -3.80 -22.80
N THR A 44 6.78 -4.10 -22.48
CA THR A 44 7.10 -5.04 -21.39
C THR A 44 7.19 -4.29 -20.07
N ILE A 45 6.35 -4.66 -19.11
CA ILE A 45 6.24 -4.02 -17.80
C ILE A 45 6.55 -5.05 -16.71
N ILE A 46 7.45 -4.73 -15.80
CA ILE A 46 7.65 -5.51 -14.57
C ILE A 46 6.77 -4.89 -13.49
N THR A 47 5.82 -5.67 -12.97
CA THR A 47 4.91 -5.20 -11.93
C THR A 47 5.60 -5.14 -10.56
N GLU A 48 5.09 -4.31 -9.68
CA GLU A 48 5.31 -4.47 -8.24
C GLU A 48 4.34 -5.52 -7.68
N PRO A 49 4.62 -6.08 -6.49
CA PRO A 49 3.71 -7.00 -5.81
C PRO A 49 2.31 -6.41 -5.62
N ASN A 50 1.29 -7.26 -5.59
CA ASN A 50 -0.13 -6.91 -5.51
C ASN A 50 -0.68 -6.17 -6.74
N ALA A 51 -0.11 -6.38 -7.91
CA ALA A 51 -0.65 -5.91 -9.17
C ALA A 51 -1.92 -6.68 -9.55
N CYS A 52 -2.94 -5.95 -9.98
CA CYS A 52 -4.17 -6.50 -10.53
C CYS A 52 -4.29 -6.16 -12.02
N ILE A 53 -4.86 -7.06 -12.81
CA ILE A 53 -5.22 -6.82 -14.20
C ILE A 53 -6.57 -7.50 -14.48
N LEU A 54 -7.46 -6.78 -15.14
CA LEU A 54 -8.65 -7.33 -15.76
C LEU A 54 -8.49 -7.29 -17.27
N PHE A 55 -8.31 -8.44 -17.90
CA PHE A 55 -8.34 -8.55 -19.35
C PHE A 55 -9.77 -8.71 -19.84
N SER A 56 -10.18 -7.85 -20.76
CA SER A 56 -11.45 -8.01 -21.47
C SER A 56 -11.37 -9.15 -22.50
N PRO A 57 -12.52 -9.68 -22.94
CA PRO A 57 -12.54 -10.75 -23.95
C PRO A 57 -11.76 -10.39 -25.21
N LYS A 58 -11.05 -11.35 -25.75
CA LYS A 58 -10.23 -11.26 -26.97
C LYS A 58 -9.01 -10.33 -26.87
N THR A 59 -8.70 -9.79 -25.69
CA THR A 59 -7.45 -9.02 -25.45
C THR A 59 -6.27 -9.98 -25.35
N PRO A 60 -5.18 -9.78 -26.09
CA PRO A 60 -3.95 -10.56 -25.97
C PRO A 60 -3.45 -10.60 -24.53
N GLN A 61 -2.98 -11.77 -24.10
CA GLN A 61 -2.47 -11.97 -22.74
C GLN A 61 -1.09 -12.58 -22.84
N PHE A 62 -0.07 -11.82 -22.44
CA PHE A 62 1.28 -12.33 -22.32
C PHE A 62 1.88 -11.89 -21.00
N PHE A 63 2.13 -12.84 -20.12
CA PHE A 63 2.76 -12.60 -18.82
C PHE A 63 3.54 -13.83 -18.37
N TYR A 64 4.63 -13.57 -17.63
CA TYR A 64 5.55 -14.65 -17.23
C TYR A 64 6.36 -14.27 -15.97
N SER A 65 6.83 -15.31 -15.25
CA SER A 65 7.86 -15.22 -14.23
C SER A 65 9.07 -16.06 -14.65
N LYS A 66 10.20 -15.39 -14.91
CA LYS A 66 11.39 -16.09 -15.42
C LYS A 66 12.15 -16.85 -14.33
N ASN A 67 12.35 -16.23 -13.18
CA ASN A 67 13.29 -16.70 -12.16
C ASN A 67 12.69 -16.83 -10.76
N LEU A 68 11.40 -16.58 -10.60
CA LEU A 68 10.72 -16.59 -9.30
C LEU A 68 9.53 -17.54 -9.34
N ASP A 69 9.38 -18.34 -8.32
CA ASP A 69 8.09 -18.96 -8.03
C ASP A 69 7.13 -17.84 -7.63
N ILE A 70 5.90 -17.95 -8.05
CA ILE A 70 4.88 -16.93 -7.82
C ILE A 70 3.61 -17.55 -7.27
N THR A 71 2.82 -16.72 -6.61
CA THR A 71 1.47 -17.02 -6.19
C THR A 71 0.52 -15.99 -6.77
N HIS A 72 -0.59 -16.43 -7.32
CA HIS A 72 -1.57 -15.52 -7.87
C HIS A 72 -3.00 -15.98 -7.66
N ASN A 73 -3.89 -15.03 -7.54
CA ASN A 73 -5.34 -15.24 -7.58
C ASN A 73 -5.84 -14.96 -8.99
N TRP A 74 -6.65 -15.87 -9.55
CA TRP A 74 -7.20 -15.65 -10.87
C TRP A 74 -8.65 -16.14 -11.01
N MET A 75 -9.38 -15.49 -11.89
CA MET A 75 -10.77 -15.82 -12.15
C MET A 75 -11.12 -15.58 -13.63
N HIS A 76 -11.87 -16.52 -14.21
CA HIS A 76 -12.51 -16.40 -15.51
C HIS A 76 -14.01 -16.27 -15.32
N PHE A 77 -14.66 -15.34 -16.02
CA PHE A 77 -16.09 -15.14 -15.94
C PHE A 77 -16.68 -14.65 -17.27
N THR A 78 -17.98 -14.88 -17.44
CA THR A 78 -18.67 -14.72 -18.72
C THR A 78 -18.79 -13.25 -19.17
N PRO A 79 -18.80 -12.97 -20.51
CA PRO A 79 -18.90 -11.62 -21.08
C PRO A 79 -20.18 -10.85 -20.75
N ASP A 80 -21.26 -11.53 -20.35
CA ASP A 80 -22.52 -10.91 -19.93
C ASP A 80 -22.38 -10.07 -18.64
N THR A 81 -21.19 -10.04 -18.03
CA THR A 81 -20.84 -9.16 -16.91
C THR A 81 -20.39 -7.76 -17.33
N ALA A 82 -20.27 -7.45 -18.62
CA ALA A 82 -19.78 -6.16 -19.11
C ALA A 82 -20.52 -4.94 -18.50
N ASP A 83 -21.84 -5.03 -18.33
CA ASP A 83 -22.64 -3.97 -17.70
C ASP A 83 -22.26 -3.75 -16.24
N LEU A 84 -21.91 -4.81 -15.50
CA LEU A 84 -21.43 -4.70 -14.12
C LEU A 84 -20.03 -4.09 -14.04
N ILE A 85 -19.13 -4.50 -14.96
CA ILE A 85 -17.78 -3.92 -15.06
C ILE A 85 -17.87 -2.42 -15.33
N SER A 86 -18.71 -2.02 -16.30
CA SER A 86 -18.97 -0.63 -16.60
C SER A 86 -19.63 0.12 -15.43
N LYS A 87 -20.68 -0.46 -14.83
CA LYS A 87 -21.39 0.12 -13.68
C LYS A 87 -20.46 0.45 -12.50
N TYR A 88 -19.51 -0.43 -12.22
CA TYR A 88 -18.56 -0.26 -11.12
C TYR A 88 -17.27 0.42 -11.56
N GLU A 89 -17.17 0.87 -12.81
CA GLU A 89 -16.01 1.57 -13.37
C GLU A 89 -14.70 0.79 -13.15
N ILE A 90 -14.75 -0.54 -13.34
CA ILE A 90 -13.60 -1.40 -13.19
C ILE A 90 -12.68 -1.21 -14.41
N PRO A 91 -11.43 -0.79 -14.23
CA PRO A 91 -10.53 -0.59 -15.37
C PRO A 91 -10.13 -1.91 -16.03
N GLU A 92 -10.13 -1.92 -17.35
CA GLU A 92 -9.74 -3.06 -18.17
C GLU A 92 -8.37 -2.85 -18.81
N ASN A 93 -7.67 -3.94 -19.12
CA ASN A 93 -6.46 -4.01 -19.93
C ASN A 93 -5.31 -3.11 -19.46
N ARG A 94 -5.20 -2.88 -18.17
CA ARG A 94 -4.11 -2.12 -17.55
C ARG A 94 -3.75 -2.63 -16.16
N ILE A 95 -2.52 -2.35 -15.74
CA ILE A 95 -2.06 -2.69 -14.39
C ILE A 95 -2.69 -1.72 -13.39
N ILE A 96 -3.19 -2.28 -12.30
CA ILE A 96 -3.88 -1.56 -11.23
C ILE A 96 -3.27 -1.99 -9.90
N TYR A 97 -3.03 -1.03 -9.03
CA TYR A 97 -2.67 -1.27 -7.65
C TYR A 97 -3.79 -0.76 -6.75
N LEU A 98 -4.27 -1.58 -5.83
CA LEU A 98 -5.29 -1.18 -4.87
C LEU A 98 -4.64 -0.66 -3.59
N LYS A 99 -5.33 0.22 -2.87
CA LYS A 99 -4.89 0.69 -1.55
C LYS A 99 -4.82 -0.46 -0.53
N ASP A 100 -5.78 -1.37 -0.59
CA ASP A 100 -5.83 -2.61 0.19
C ASP A 100 -6.33 -3.73 -0.71
N SER A 101 -5.46 -4.71 -1.01
CA SER A 101 -5.76 -5.87 -1.84
C SER A 101 -6.13 -7.12 -1.02
N LYS A 102 -5.97 -7.10 0.30
CA LYS A 102 -6.16 -8.27 1.19
C LYS A 102 -7.55 -8.92 1.10
N PHE A 103 -8.56 -8.15 0.70
CA PHE A 103 -9.90 -8.69 0.51
C PHE A 103 -9.98 -9.64 -0.70
N ILE A 104 -9.08 -9.49 -1.70
CA ILE A 104 -9.08 -10.32 -2.92
C ILE A 104 -8.83 -11.77 -2.53
N SER A 105 -7.70 -12.06 -1.90
CA SER A 105 -7.34 -13.42 -1.49
C SER A 105 -8.46 -14.05 -0.64
N ARG A 106 -9.01 -13.33 0.32
CA ARG A 106 -10.12 -13.79 1.17
C ARG A 106 -11.39 -14.14 0.40
N LEU A 107 -11.77 -13.32 -0.58
CA LEU A 107 -12.97 -13.58 -1.40
C LEU A 107 -12.72 -14.70 -2.40
N PHE A 108 -11.53 -14.75 -3.00
CA PHE A 108 -11.16 -15.83 -3.93
C PHE A 108 -11.14 -17.19 -3.23
N TYR A 109 -10.64 -17.25 -2.01
CA TYR A 109 -10.74 -18.46 -1.17
C TYR A 109 -12.19 -18.92 -1.00
N LYS A 110 -13.10 -18.02 -0.64
CA LYS A 110 -14.53 -18.33 -0.49
C LYS A 110 -15.15 -18.77 -1.82
N MET A 111 -14.86 -18.04 -2.90
CA MET A 111 -15.36 -18.38 -4.23
C MET A 111 -14.85 -19.72 -4.72
N GLU A 112 -13.58 -20.06 -4.50
CA GLU A 112 -13.02 -21.34 -4.91
C GLU A 112 -13.66 -22.53 -4.15
N ILE A 113 -13.85 -22.40 -2.84
CA ILE A 113 -14.55 -23.42 -2.04
C ILE A 113 -15.96 -23.63 -2.57
N GLU A 114 -16.72 -22.55 -2.75
CA GLU A 114 -18.11 -22.64 -3.20
C GLU A 114 -18.19 -23.15 -4.65
N PHE A 115 -17.25 -22.73 -5.52
CA PHE A 115 -17.18 -23.17 -6.90
C PHE A 115 -16.99 -24.68 -7.03
N ASN A 116 -16.25 -25.28 -6.11
CA ASN A 116 -15.98 -26.73 -6.07
C ASN A 116 -17.01 -27.52 -5.22
N SER A 117 -18.01 -26.85 -4.64
CA SER A 117 -19.07 -27.51 -3.87
C SER A 117 -20.21 -27.99 -4.74
N ASP A 118 -21.04 -28.87 -4.19
CA ASP A 118 -22.32 -29.27 -4.76
C ASP A 118 -23.51 -28.72 -3.92
N ASN A 119 -23.29 -27.62 -3.21
CA ASN A 119 -24.29 -27.03 -2.35
C ASN A 119 -25.47 -26.45 -3.13
N ILE A 120 -26.66 -26.48 -2.52
CA ILE A 120 -27.83 -25.76 -3.03
C ILE A 120 -27.54 -24.25 -3.00
N TYR A 121 -28.10 -23.51 -3.98
CA TYR A 121 -27.88 -22.06 -4.13
C TYR A 121 -26.42 -21.64 -4.38
N LYS A 122 -25.56 -22.55 -4.85
CA LYS A 122 -24.17 -22.30 -5.20
C LYS A 122 -24.01 -21.09 -6.14
N GLU A 123 -24.79 -21.05 -7.22
CA GLU A 123 -24.68 -19.95 -8.20
C GLU A 123 -25.09 -18.59 -7.60
N GLU A 124 -26.11 -18.59 -6.74
CA GLU A 124 -26.56 -17.37 -6.05
C GLU A 124 -25.49 -16.87 -5.09
N LEU A 125 -24.82 -17.76 -4.35
CA LEU A 125 -23.77 -17.41 -3.41
C LEU A 125 -22.51 -16.95 -4.16
N LEU A 126 -22.12 -17.61 -5.23
CA LEU A 126 -21.03 -17.17 -6.10
C LEU A 126 -21.30 -15.79 -6.70
N ASN A 127 -22.53 -15.52 -7.16
CA ASN A 127 -22.94 -14.21 -7.64
C ASN A 127 -22.83 -13.13 -6.56
N SER A 128 -23.18 -13.47 -5.32
CA SER A 128 -23.07 -12.55 -4.18
C SER A 128 -21.61 -12.21 -3.86
N TYR A 129 -20.73 -13.20 -3.83
CA TYR A 129 -19.28 -12.98 -3.63
C TYR A 129 -18.65 -12.18 -4.76
N PHE A 130 -19.05 -12.45 -6.01
CA PHE A 130 -18.56 -11.70 -7.16
C PHE A 130 -19.02 -10.23 -7.12
N ASN A 131 -20.28 -9.96 -6.77
CA ASN A 131 -20.75 -8.59 -6.57
C ASN A 131 -20.01 -7.90 -5.42
N GLU A 132 -19.76 -8.58 -4.30
CA GLU A 132 -18.95 -8.05 -3.22
C GLU A 132 -17.53 -7.71 -3.71
N PHE A 133 -16.91 -8.59 -4.50
CA PHE A 133 -15.61 -8.37 -5.11
C PHE A 133 -15.59 -7.09 -5.96
N LEU A 134 -16.52 -6.93 -6.91
CA LEU A 134 -16.58 -5.76 -7.78
C LEU A 134 -16.77 -4.46 -6.99
N ILE A 135 -17.67 -4.46 -5.99
CA ILE A 135 -17.91 -3.30 -5.14
C ILE A 135 -16.67 -2.92 -4.34
N ARG A 136 -16.01 -3.90 -3.73
CA ARG A 136 -14.77 -3.66 -2.96
C ARG A 136 -13.62 -3.20 -3.86
N PHE A 137 -13.49 -3.81 -5.03
CA PHE A 137 -12.48 -3.42 -6.02
C PHE A 137 -12.68 -1.97 -6.45
N SER A 138 -13.87 -1.61 -6.91
CA SER A 138 -14.23 -0.24 -7.29
C SER A 138 -13.94 0.77 -6.18
N ARG A 139 -14.42 0.50 -4.96
CA ARG A 139 -14.17 1.37 -3.79
C ARG A 139 -12.68 1.56 -3.51
N ASN A 140 -11.88 0.48 -3.56
CA ASN A 140 -10.44 0.55 -3.35
C ASN A 140 -9.72 1.28 -4.47
N PHE A 141 -10.13 1.06 -5.72
CA PHE A 141 -9.59 1.75 -6.88
C PHE A 141 -9.89 3.25 -6.84
N HIS A 142 -11.15 3.65 -6.64
CA HIS A 142 -11.54 5.06 -6.56
C HIS A 142 -11.11 5.75 -5.25
N SER A 143 -10.85 5.00 -4.19
CA SER A 143 -10.27 5.54 -2.96
C SER A 143 -8.77 5.87 -3.10
N GLN A 144 -8.13 5.47 -4.18
CA GLN A 144 -6.86 6.05 -4.58
C GLN A 144 -7.15 7.52 -4.89
N LYS A 145 -6.89 8.36 -3.88
CA LYS A 145 -7.16 9.80 -3.95
C LYS A 145 -6.65 10.36 -5.27
N ALA A 146 -7.47 11.16 -5.92
CA ALA A 146 -7.00 12.14 -6.89
C ALA A 146 -5.63 12.68 -6.44
N PRO A 147 -4.66 12.86 -7.34
CA PRO A 147 -3.34 13.37 -6.97
C PRO A 147 -3.58 14.55 -6.01
N ILE A 148 -2.90 14.53 -4.86
CA ILE A 148 -3.08 15.57 -3.85
C ILE A 148 -2.55 16.84 -4.50
N THR A 149 -3.46 17.57 -5.15
CA THR A 149 -3.15 18.88 -5.70
C THR A 149 -3.08 19.84 -4.52
N ILE A 150 -1.90 20.39 -4.28
CA ILE A 150 -1.62 21.31 -3.18
C ILE A 150 -1.35 22.66 -3.82
N THR A 151 -2.10 23.66 -3.42
CA THR A 151 -1.86 25.05 -3.81
C THR A 151 -0.60 25.59 -3.13
N ALA A 152 -0.02 26.65 -3.68
CA ALA A 152 1.16 27.28 -3.07
C ALA A 152 0.87 27.74 -1.63
N GLY A 153 -0.36 28.23 -1.35
CA GLY A 153 -0.79 28.62 0.00
C GLY A 153 -0.85 27.44 0.96
N GLU A 154 -1.44 26.33 0.55
CA GLU A 154 -1.48 25.11 1.36
C GLU A 154 -0.08 24.57 1.61
N MET A 155 0.81 24.60 0.61
CA MET A 155 2.21 24.21 0.78
C MET A 155 2.88 25.03 1.89
N ALA A 156 2.71 26.36 1.89
CA ALA A 156 3.24 27.24 2.93
C ALA A 156 2.70 26.89 4.32
N HIS A 157 1.41 26.59 4.44
CA HIS A 157 0.81 26.14 5.71
C HIS A 157 1.43 24.83 6.19
N PHE A 158 1.60 23.83 5.33
CA PHE A 158 2.25 22.56 5.69
C PHE A 158 3.72 22.75 6.08
N GLN A 159 4.45 23.63 5.39
CA GLN A 159 5.82 23.99 5.77
C GLN A 159 5.89 24.64 7.17
N ASN A 160 4.94 25.52 7.50
CA ASN A 160 4.85 26.13 8.82
C ASN A 160 4.53 25.11 9.91
N VAL A 161 3.55 24.22 9.68
CA VAL A 161 3.24 23.12 10.63
C VAL A 161 4.46 22.22 10.85
N ARG A 162 5.15 21.84 9.79
CA ARG A 162 6.39 21.07 9.89
C ARG A 162 7.44 21.81 10.70
N LYS A 163 7.69 23.08 10.39
CA LYS A 163 8.65 23.92 11.11
C LYS A 163 8.30 23.98 12.60
N THR A 164 7.05 24.22 12.95
CA THR A 164 6.57 24.26 14.34
C THR A 164 6.82 22.92 15.04
N ALA A 165 6.43 21.80 14.42
CA ALA A 165 6.60 20.49 15.01
C ALA A 165 8.07 20.11 15.22
N LEU A 166 8.95 20.44 14.28
CA LEU A 166 10.38 20.11 14.35
C LEU A 166 11.17 21.06 15.26
N SER A 167 10.70 22.30 15.46
CA SER A 167 11.35 23.26 16.37
C SER A 167 11.00 23.05 17.86
N THR A 168 10.04 22.19 18.16
CA THR A 168 9.62 21.86 19.53
C THR A 168 9.75 20.36 19.79
N PRO A 169 10.98 19.81 19.78
CA PRO A 169 11.20 18.37 19.89
C PRO A 169 10.75 17.77 21.23
N GLU A 170 10.64 18.57 22.26
CA GLU A 170 10.14 18.19 23.58
C GLU A 170 8.63 17.94 23.61
N LYS A 171 7.87 18.56 22.69
CA LYS A 171 6.42 18.41 22.64
C LYS A 171 6.00 17.10 21.96
N ASN A 172 5.15 16.33 22.62
CA ASN A 172 4.57 15.12 22.06
C ASN A 172 3.36 15.43 21.17
N TRP A 173 3.63 15.84 19.93
CA TRP A 173 2.59 16.14 18.97
C TRP A 173 1.76 14.91 18.60
N SER A 174 0.44 15.03 18.64
CA SER A 174 -0.48 14.07 18.03
C SER A 174 -0.78 14.44 16.57
N ILE A 175 -1.26 13.48 15.79
CA ILE A 175 -1.69 13.77 14.41
C ILE A 175 -2.90 14.69 14.40
N GLU A 176 -3.79 14.57 15.39
CA GLU A 176 -4.95 15.44 15.58
C GLU A 176 -4.57 16.88 15.81
N GLU A 177 -3.61 17.13 16.71
CA GLU A 177 -3.10 18.48 16.97
C GLU A 177 -2.50 19.13 15.72
N LEU A 178 -1.66 18.39 14.99
CA LEU A 178 -1.03 18.89 13.76
C LEU A 178 -2.06 19.14 12.66
N ALA A 179 -3.04 18.26 12.51
CA ALA A 179 -4.12 18.38 11.53
C ALA A 179 -5.01 19.61 11.79
N ASN A 180 -5.26 19.90 13.08
CA ASN A 180 -6.04 21.07 13.49
C ASN A 180 -5.35 22.41 13.12
N LEU A 181 -4.01 22.47 13.09
CA LEU A 181 -3.27 23.67 12.68
C LEU A 181 -3.53 24.07 11.21
N VAL A 182 -4.02 23.15 10.39
CA VAL A 182 -4.35 23.37 8.97
C VAL A 182 -5.82 23.07 8.65
N ASN A 183 -6.68 22.95 9.68
CA ASN A 183 -8.12 22.67 9.56
C ASN A 183 -8.43 21.42 8.71
N LEU A 184 -7.66 20.35 8.85
CA LEU A 184 -7.85 19.09 8.16
C LEU A 184 -8.22 17.95 9.11
N SER A 185 -8.90 16.94 8.58
CA SER A 185 -9.01 15.67 9.32
C SER A 185 -7.64 15.00 9.47
N PRO A 186 -7.40 14.23 10.56
CA PRO A 186 -6.14 13.50 10.78
C PRO A 186 -5.70 12.65 9.59
N SER A 187 -6.64 11.94 8.97
CA SER A 187 -6.38 11.10 7.78
C SER A 187 -5.95 11.94 6.57
N ARG A 188 -6.62 13.08 6.31
CA ARG A 188 -6.27 13.97 5.20
C ARG A 188 -4.91 14.64 5.44
N PHE A 189 -4.68 15.15 6.66
CA PHE A 189 -3.39 15.73 7.05
C PHE A 189 -2.24 14.74 6.81
N HIS A 190 -2.35 13.52 7.34
CA HIS A 190 -1.32 12.50 7.18
C HIS A 190 -1.00 12.22 5.69
N ALA A 191 -2.04 12.11 4.86
CA ALA A 191 -1.87 11.84 3.44
C ALA A 191 -1.19 13.00 2.70
N VAL A 192 -1.61 14.24 2.96
CA VAL A 192 -1.03 15.47 2.36
C VAL A 192 0.42 15.64 2.83
N TYR A 193 0.68 15.54 4.12
CA TYR A 193 2.02 15.67 4.68
C TYR A 193 3.00 14.69 4.02
N LYS A 194 2.60 13.41 3.91
CA LYS A 194 3.43 12.39 3.25
C LYS A 194 3.65 12.67 1.76
N ALA A 195 2.64 13.20 1.06
CA ALA A 195 2.79 13.59 -0.35
C ALA A 195 3.73 14.77 -0.53
N VAL A 196 3.71 15.76 0.40
CA VAL A 196 4.55 16.96 0.37
C VAL A 196 6.01 16.66 0.72
N PHE A 197 6.21 15.91 1.82
CA PHE A 197 7.55 15.75 2.41
C PHE A 197 8.17 14.36 2.20
N GLY A 198 7.46 13.43 1.57
CA GLY A 198 7.93 12.06 1.32
C GLY A 198 7.98 11.16 2.57
N ILE A 199 7.65 11.71 3.75
CA ILE A 199 7.75 11.05 5.05
C ILE A 199 6.46 11.27 5.85
N SER A 200 6.10 10.32 6.73
CA SER A 200 4.94 10.51 7.61
C SER A 200 5.24 11.50 8.74
N PRO A 201 4.25 12.28 9.25
CA PRO A 201 4.48 13.33 10.24
C PRO A 201 5.22 12.85 11.49
N LEU A 202 4.73 11.78 12.12
CA LEU A 202 5.36 11.26 13.34
C LEU A 202 6.77 10.70 13.11
N LYS A 203 7.01 10.11 11.93
CA LYS A 203 8.35 9.63 11.58
C LYS A 203 9.33 10.77 11.40
N ASP A 204 8.90 11.87 10.77
CA ASP A 204 9.70 13.09 10.59
C ASP A 204 10.08 13.70 11.94
N ILE A 205 9.12 13.81 12.89
CA ILE A 205 9.38 14.29 14.26
C ILE A 205 10.37 13.37 14.99
N ILE A 206 10.21 12.06 14.88
CA ILE A 206 11.11 11.08 15.51
C ILE A 206 12.53 11.22 14.94
N GLU A 207 12.67 11.28 13.61
CA GLU A 207 13.99 11.44 12.98
C GLU A 207 14.66 12.75 13.40
N ASN A 208 13.90 13.84 13.48
CA ASN A 208 14.39 15.14 13.98
C ASN A 208 14.84 15.06 15.45
N ARG A 209 14.07 14.41 16.33
CA ARG A 209 14.48 14.16 17.73
C ARG A 209 15.81 13.42 17.82
N ILE A 210 15.96 12.36 17.02
CA ILE A 210 17.20 11.60 17.00
C ILE A 210 18.37 12.41 16.45
N GLN A 211 18.14 13.26 15.44
CA GLN A 211 19.18 14.16 14.94
C GLN A 211 19.58 15.20 16.00
N THR A 212 18.60 15.76 16.72
CA THR A 212 18.86 16.68 17.84
C THR A 212 19.61 15.98 18.96
N ALA A 213 19.24 14.73 19.29
CA ALA A 213 19.97 13.93 20.28
C ALA A 213 21.44 13.72 19.89
N LYS A 214 21.72 13.44 18.63
CA LYS A 214 23.11 13.30 18.13
C LYS A 214 23.91 14.58 18.38
N ASN A 215 23.33 15.72 18.08
CA ASN A 215 23.99 17.00 18.29
C ASN A 215 24.26 17.25 19.79
N MET A 216 23.30 16.97 20.67
CA MET A 216 23.48 17.09 22.12
C MET A 216 24.53 16.11 22.66
N LEU A 217 24.54 14.87 22.16
CA LEU A 217 25.53 13.86 22.59
C LEU A 217 26.98 14.28 22.31
N ILE A 218 27.20 15.05 21.23
CA ILE A 218 28.53 15.52 20.82
C ILE A 218 28.88 16.87 21.49
N ALA A 219 27.90 17.79 21.53
CA ALA A 219 28.15 19.15 21.87
C ALA A 219 27.99 19.50 23.40
N THR A 220 27.51 18.53 24.19
CA THR A 220 27.24 18.75 25.63
C THR A 220 27.61 17.56 26.49
N ASP A 221 27.81 17.82 27.79
CA ASP A 221 28.03 16.77 28.80
C ASP A 221 26.73 16.20 29.40
N PHE A 222 25.58 16.52 28.84
CA PHE A 222 24.30 16.01 29.35
C PHE A 222 24.28 14.49 29.35
N SER A 223 23.78 13.91 30.43
CA SER A 223 23.55 12.47 30.50
C SER A 223 22.53 12.02 29.46
N VAL A 224 22.51 10.74 29.13
CA VAL A 224 21.52 10.16 28.20
C VAL A 224 20.08 10.37 28.73
N THR A 225 19.91 10.36 30.06
CA THR A 225 18.61 10.63 30.70
C THR A 225 18.18 12.09 30.48
N GLU A 226 19.05 13.04 30.76
CA GLU A 226 18.75 14.48 30.53
C GLU A 226 18.44 14.78 29.07
N ILE A 227 19.18 14.17 28.13
CA ILE A 227 18.90 14.32 26.69
C ILE A 227 17.51 13.75 26.37
N SER A 228 17.17 12.58 26.88
CA SER A 228 15.86 11.96 26.62
C SER A 228 14.71 12.82 27.13
N GLU A 229 14.82 13.39 28.33
CA GLU A 229 13.84 14.28 28.94
C GLU A 229 13.66 15.58 28.13
N ARG A 230 14.77 16.22 27.75
CA ARG A 230 14.77 17.44 26.91
C ARG A 230 14.15 17.23 25.53
N LEU A 231 14.12 15.99 25.05
CA LEU A 231 13.49 15.61 23.77
C LEU A 231 12.06 15.07 23.95
N GLY A 232 11.47 15.19 25.15
CA GLY A 232 10.08 14.85 25.42
C GLY A 232 9.81 13.35 25.58
N TYR A 233 10.84 12.53 25.84
CA TYR A 233 10.63 11.13 26.16
C TYR A 233 10.29 10.95 27.63
N GLN A 234 9.17 10.34 27.92
CA GLN A 234 8.75 9.99 29.28
C GLN A 234 9.55 8.83 29.87
N ASN A 235 10.26 8.07 29.02
CA ASN A 235 11.02 6.90 29.43
C ASN A 235 12.33 6.81 28.63
N THR A 236 13.45 6.91 29.34
CA THR A 236 14.80 6.86 28.76
C THR A 236 15.07 5.54 28.01
N ASN A 237 14.51 4.42 28.49
CA ASN A 237 14.68 3.14 27.78
C ASN A 237 13.95 3.14 26.41
N HIS A 238 12.83 3.85 26.30
CA HIS A 238 12.15 4.04 25.02
C HIS A 238 13.02 4.86 24.06
N PHE A 239 13.59 5.96 24.53
CA PHE A 239 14.56 6.75 23.77
C PHE A 239 15.76 5.91 23.30
N ILE A 240 16.41 5.17 24.19
CA ILE A 240 17.57 4.34 23.85
C ILE A 240 17.21 3.32 22.76
N ARG A 241 16.06 2.63 22.87
CA ARG A 241 15.60 1.68 21.84
C ARG A 241 15.35 2.35 20.50
N GLN A 242 14.68 3.50 20.50
CA GLN A 242 14.37 4.25 19.30
C GLN A 242 15.63 4.81 18.64
N PHE A 243 16.56 5.37 19.42
CA PHE A 243 17.87 5.82 18.93
C PHE A 243 18.65 4.66 18.30
N LYS A 244 18.74 3.52 18.99
CA LYS A 244 19.43 2.32 18.48
C LYS A 244 18.78 1.77 17.20
N SER A 245 17.45 1.83 17.09
CA SER A 245 16.76 1.35 15.88
C SER A 245 17.12 2.17 14.64
N ILE A 246 17.32 3.48 14.80
CA ILE A 246 17.62 4.43 13.73
C ILE A 246 19.12 4.50 13.46
N GLN A 247 19.93 4.67 14.51
CA GLN A 247 21.40 4.88 14.41
C GLN A 247 22.23 3.58 14.46
N LYS A 248 21.59 2.40 14.66
CA LYS A 248 22.21 1.07 14.77
C LYS A 248 23.22 0.92 15.93
N GLN A 249 23.35 1.92 16.78
CA GLN A 249 24.18 1.93 18.00
C GLN A 249 23.48 2.69 19.13
N THR A 250 23.92 2.45 20.37
CA THR A 250 23.34 3.14 21.54
C THR A 250 23.80 4.60 21.61
N PRO A 251 23.05 5.50 22.33
CA PRO A 251 23.49 6.88 22.55
C PRO A 251 24.88 7.00 23.18
N LEU A 252 25.21 6.17 24.17
CA LEU A 252 26.53 6.16 24.79
C LEU A 252 27.64 5.75 23.82
N SER A 253 27.40 4.71 23.02
CA SER A 253 28.32 4.28 21.97
C SER A 253 28.52 5.37 20.92
N TYR A 254 27.41 6.04 20.54
CA TYR A 254 27.46 7.16 19.61
C TYR A 254 28.34 8.30 20.14
N ARG A 255 28.16 8.71 21.39
CA ARG A 255 29.00 9.74 22.04
C ARG A 255 30.49 9.33 21.98
N LYS A 256 30.82 8.13 22.48
CA LYS A 256 32.21 7.65 22.53
C LYS A 256 32.90 7.62 21.15
N ASN A 257 32.16 7.42 20.09
CA ASN A 257 32.71 7.32 18.75
C ASN A 257 32.84 8.69 18.05
N HIS A 258 32.32 9.78 18.64
CA HIS A 258 32.28 11.11 18.03
C HIS A 258 32.76 12.23 18.97
N SER A 259 33.25 11.88 20.19
CA SER A 259 33.89 12.77 21.17
C SER A 259 35.40 12.80 20.96
#